data_8a6ee9c1775166ca70df7cd29296b11e
#
_entry.id   8a6ee9c1775166ca70df7cd29296b11e
#
_cell.length_a   1.000
_cell.length_b   1.000
_cell.length_c   1.000
_cell.angle_alpha   90.00
_cell.angle_beta   90.00
_cell.angle_gamma   90.00
#
_symmetry.space_group_name_H-M   'P 1'
#
loop_
_entity.id
_entity.type
_entity.pdbx_description
1 polymer ?
#
loop_
_entity_poly.entity_id
_entity_poly.type
_entity_poly.pdbx_seq_one_letter_code
_entity_poly.pdbx_strand_id
1 'polypeptide(L)'
;ADSAKLTINGEGTRDMLSGETDKLSDGTVVGVSEVLYQAYAGGVHQATFFLGAQKIELKDTNITSAAGANNLKIDDNTIDDAYVNIEGSDNDATYKIDRIFINMTADDDFFVPAGGKLSENPNLDEPEMLFTNNWDIEYRGLQEQVSDTIRVKTSGSSEYELEFVDGSGNEVAVPIAKSPSGSGVLHGEAGKAFINNENSSITKNDYMVVTDLGETGVKRGEAKTYILQYKGADEVTADSPVLKFKNVGDGETIEQSYTAGTGDGVNEIATLKIGGSDYKVYNQSGLTSNDFGIYVDLDASGGLNAGNDSWIPITSKSGMEINITNMSDTVTAPTGDIVYVTFRIPDNDRDTGAADKTETLQPTAFKINVTAASGKVQFSQDTTTNTGAGSDISLSTKSPDGEDNVAYVYDS
;
A
#
# COMPACT_ATOMS: atom_id res chain seq x y z
N ALA A 1 34.46 -25.89 -12.39
CA ALA A 1 33.74 -24.69 -11.94
C ALA A 1 34.72 -23.52 -12.16
N ASP A 2 34.20 -22.46 -12.73
CA ASP A 2 34.99 -21.29 -13.07
C ASP A 2 35.19 -20.45 -11.81
N SER A 3 36.42 -20.30 -11.37
CA SER A 3 36.79 -19.53 -10.18
C SER A 3 37.66 -18.33 -10.53
N ALA A 4 37.66 -17.32 -9.72
CA ALA A 4 38.54 -16.16 -9.81
C ALA A 4 39.47 -16.10 -8.60
N LYS A 5 40.71 -15.76 -8.83
CA LYS A 5 41.68 -15.42 -7.80
C LYS A 5 42.12 -13.98 -8.00
N LEU A 6 41.97 -13.18 -6.97
CA LEU A 6 42.24 -11.75 -6.99
C LEU A 6 43.50 -11.46 -6.16
N THR A 7 44.24 -10.43 -6.53
CA THR A 7 45.31 -9.90 -5.73
C THR A 7 45.03 -8.44 -5.43
N ILE A 8 44.89 -8.11 -4.15
CA ILE A 8 44.50 -6.78 -3.67
C ILE A 8 45.56 -6.30 -2.69
N ASN A 9 46.15 -5.14 -2.96
CA ASN A 9 47.25 -4.58 -2.15
C ASN A 9 48.43 -5.54 -1.93
N GLY A 10 48.64 -6.48 -2.87
CA GLY A 10 49.74 -7.47 -2.77
C GLY A 10 49.37 -8.77 -2.05
N GLU A 11 48.19 -8.88 -1.48
CA GLU A 11 47.64 -10.09 -0.87
C GLU A 11 46.72 -10.82 -1.83
N GLY A 12 46.87 -12.14 -1.97
CA GLY A 12 46.07 -12.98 -2.85
C GLY A 12 44.89 -13.61 -2.13
N THR A 13 43.70 -13.55 -2.73
CA THR A 13 42.55 -14.31 -2.22
C THR A 13 42.72 -15.80 -2.48
N ARG A 14 41.88 -16.62 -1.84
CA ARG A 14 41.66 -18.00 -2.28
C ARG A 14 41.01 -18.01 -3.67
N ASP A 15 40.89 -19.17 -4.29
CA ASP A 15 40.07 -19.34 -5.49
C ASP A 15 38.59 -19.23 -5.09
N MET A 16 37.88 -18.27 -5.70
CA MET A 16 36.48 -17.95 -5.37
C MET A 16 35.56 -18.20 -6.56
N LEU A 17 34.45 -18.84 -6.31
CA LEU A 17 33.32 -18.95 -7.23
C LEU A 17 32.42 -17.70 -7.18
N SER A 18 31.49 -17.57 -8.13
CA SER A 18 30.46 -16.56 -8.06
C SER A 18 29.65 -16.69 -6.76
N GLY A 19 29.43 -15.58 -6.05
CA GLY A 19 28.75 -15.51 -4.75
C GLY A 19 29.62 -15.84 -3.53
N GLU A 20 30.90 -16.11 -3.71
CA GLU A 20 31.83 -16.37 -2.58
C GLU A 20 32.54 -15.09 -2.11
N THR A 21 32.94 -15.12 -0.83
CA THR A 21 33.72 -14.06 -0.20
C THR A 21 35.01 -14.60 0.38
N ASP A 22 36.02 -13.74 0.51
CA ASP A 22 37.27 -14.01 1.22
C ASP A 22 37.67 -12.79 2.04
N LYS A 23 38.28 -13.00 3.20
CA LYS A 23 38.70 -11.94 4.11
C LYS A 23 40.22 -11.86 4.13
N LEU A 24 40.74 -10.71 3.73
CA LEU A 24 42.17 -10.42 3.73
C LEU A 24 42.69 -10.15 5.15
N SER A 25 44.02 -10.20 5.31
CA SER A 25 44.67 -10.02 6.60
C SER A 25 44.44 -8.64 7.22
N ASP A 26 44.17 -7.62 6.40
CA ASP A 26 43.83 -6.27 6.84
C ASP A 26 42.34 -6.11 7.26
N GLY A 27 41.58 -7.19 7.18
CA GLY A 27 40.14 -7.20 7.49
C GLY A 27 39.24 -6.87 6.30
N THR A 28 39.78 -6.52 5.15
CA THR A 28 39.00 -6.24 3.95
C THR A 28 38.33 -7.50 3.43
N VAL A 29 37.02 -7.49 3.27
CA VAL A 29 36.24 -8.58 2.67
C VAL A 29 36.13 -8.35 1.18
N VAL A 30 36.42 -9.36 0.39
CA VAL A 30 36.33 -9.39 -1.07
C VAL A 30 35.23 -10.34 -1.47
N GLY A 31 34.23 -9.88 -2.22
CA GLY A 31 33.13 -10.71 -2.73
C GLY A 31 33.19 -10.82 -4.24
N VAL A 32 33.09 -12.02 -4.80
CA VAL A 32 32.97 -12.25 -6.24
C VAL A 32 31.49 -12.37 -6.62
N SER A 33 30.98 -11.43 -7.42
CA SER A 33 29.61 -11.44 -7.90
C SER A 33 29.40 -12.39 -9.06
N GLU A 34 30.30 -12.33 -10.04
CA GLU A 34 30.18 -13.11 -11.27
C GLU A 34 31.57 -13.49 -11.82
N VAL A 35 31.69 -14.72 -12.31
CA VAL A 35 32.84 -15.18 -13.08
C VAL A 35 32.35 -15.64 -14.43
N LEU A 36 32.78 -14.95 -15.48
CA LEU A 36 32.54 -15.33 -16.87
C LEU A 36 33.84 -15.92 -17.46
N TYR A 37 33.79 -17.18 -17.82
CA TYR A 37 34.88 -17.88 -18.44
C TYR A 37 34.41 -18.61 -19.68
N GLN A 38 35.04 -18.33 -20.82
CA GLN A 38 34.78 -19.02 -22.08
C GLN A 38 36.06 -19.75 -22.55
N ALA A 39 36.02 -21.06 -22.55
CA ALA A 39 37.19 -21.94 -22.78
C ALA A 39 37.63 -22.05 -24.25
N TYR A 40 37.47 -21.01 -25.07
CA TYR A 40 37.94 -21.01 -26.46
C TYR A 40 38.81 -19.79 -26.78
N ALA A 41 39.60 -19.90 -27.82
CA ALA A 41 40.53 -18.80 -28.20
C ALA A 41 39.75 -17.53 -28.57
N GLY A 42 40.00 -16.44 -27.84
CA GLY A 42 39.28 -15.18 -27.96
C GLY A 42 38.03 -15.07 -27.11
N GLY A 43 37.75 -16.05 -26.24
CA GLY A 43 36.65 -16.00 -25.28
C GLY A 43 36.83 -14.93 -24.21
N VAL A 44 35.71 -14.51 -23.64
CA VAL A 44 35.71 -13.51 -22.55
C VAL A 44 36.14 -14.17 -21.25
N HIS A 45 37.06 -13.51 -20.54
CA HIS A 45 37.49 -13.85 -19.20
C HIS A 45 37.28 -12.62 -18.34
N GLN A 46 36.24 -12.64 -17.50
CA GLN A 46 35.86 -11.49 -16.67
C GLN A 46 35.41 -11.98 -15.31
N ALA A 47 35.78 -11.27 -14.27
CA ALA A 47 35.22 -11.43 -12.95
C ALA A 47 34.76 -10.05 -12.43
N THR A 48 33.55 -10.01 -11.88
CA THR A 48 33.05 -8.84 -11.17
C THR A 48 33.15 -9.09 -9.68
N PHE A 49 33.76 -8.15 -8.95
CA PHE A 49 34.00 -8.28 -7.52
C PHE A 49 33.73 -6.97 -6.78
N PHE A 50 33.53 -7.08 -5.48
CA PHE A 50 33.31 -5.96 -4.56
C PHE A 50 34.36 -5.99 -3.46
N LEU A 51 34.78 -4.82 -3.00
CA LEU A 51 35.63 -4.63 -1.83
C LEU A 51 34.79 -4.13 -0.66
N GLY A 52 35.04 -4.66 0.54
CA GLY A 52 34.21 -4.35 1.72
C GLY A 52 32.82 -4.96 1.66
N ALA A 53 32.65 -6.06 0.93
CA ALA A 53 31.39 -6.76 0.81
C ALA A 53 31.03 -7.47 2.12
N GLN A 54 29.77 -7.42 2.51
CA GLN A 54 29.19 -8.35 3.48
C GLN A 54 28.40 -9.41 2.71
N LYS A 55 28.60 -10.67 3.07
CA LYS A 55 27.86 -11.79 2.52
C LYS A 55 26.65 -12.07 3.38
N ILE A 56 25.48 -12.01 2.77
CA ILE A 56 24.23 -12.45 3.40
C ILE A 56 23.77 -13.72 2.69
N GLU A 57 23.58 -14.79 3.46
CA GLU A 57 23.06 -16.06 2.96
C GLU A 57 21.69 -16.33 3.57
N LEU A 58 20.67 -16.33 2.71
CA LEU A 58 19.32 -16.69 3.05
C LEU A 58 19.09 -18.13 2.61
N LYS A 59 18.92 -19.03 3.56
CA LYS A 59 18.75 -20.46 3.26
C LYS A 59 17.35 -20.90 3.60
N ASP A 60 16.66 -21.41 2.58
CA ASP A 60 15.44 -22.16 2.71
C ASP A 60 15.58 -23.48 1.94
N THR A 61 15.22 -24.59 2.58
CA THR A 61 15.35 -25.92 1.98
C THR A 61 14.09 -26.35 1.21
N ASN A 62 13.00 -25.61 1.30
CA ASN A 62 11.77 -25.92 0.60
C ASN A 62 10.87 -24.68 0.40
N ILE A 63 10.98 -24.04 -0.75
CA ILE A 63 10.22 -22.84 -1.09
C ILE A 63 8.72 -23.05 -1.31
N THR A 64 8.26 -24.31 -1.34
CA THR A 64 6.83 -24.64 -1.50
C THR A 64 6.14 -24.93 -0.18
N SER A 65 6.84 -24.88 0.94
CA SER A 65 6.34 -25.17 2.27
C SER A 65 7.08 -24.37 3.32
N ALA A 66 6.38 -23.89 4.31
CA ALA A 66 6.97 -23.22 5.47
C ALA A 66 7.79 -24.18 6.39
N ALA A 67 7.84 -25.47 6.09
CA ALA A 67 8.60 -26.44 6.84
C ALA A 67 9.96 -26.69 6.20
N GLY A 68 11.03 -26.38 6.92
CA GLY A 68 12.40 -26.62 6.45
C GLY A 68 13.46 -26.18 7.45
N ALA A 69 14.70 -26.53 7.21
CA ALA A 69 15.84 -25.99 7.96
C ALA A 69 16.24 -24.66 7.32
N ASN A 70 15.75 -23.59 7.90
CA ASN A 70 15.82 -22.25 7.35
C ASN A 70 16.70 -21.41 8.26
N ASN A 71 17.76 -20.84 7.74
CA ASN A 71 18.65 -20.01 8.53
C ASN A 71 19.15 -18.79 7.74
N LEU A 72 19.56 -17.80 8.51
CA LEU A 72 20.26 -16.62 8.08
C LEU A 72 21.72 -16.72 8.46
N LYS A 73 22.60 -16.34 7.54
CA LYS A 73 24.02 -16.14 7.86
C LYS A 73 24.50 -14.80 7.35
N ILE A 74 25.36 -14.20 8.15
CA ILE A 74 26.09 -12.99 7.78
C ILE A 74 27.58 -13.30 7.92
N ASP A 75 28.33 -13.11 6.83
CA ASP A 75 29.78 -13.42 6.75
C ASP A 75 30.13 -14.83 7.25
N ASP A 76 29.30 -15.83 6.85
CA ASP A 76 29.39 -17.24 7.23
C ASP A 76 29.01 -17.58 8.69
N ASN A 77 28.71 -16.59 9.53
CA ASN A 77 28.17 -16.81 10.87
C ASN A 77 26.66 -17.01 10.79
N THR A 78 26.17 -18.06 11.41
CA THR A 78 24.72 -18.27 11.55
C THR A 78 24.20 -17.29 12.59
N ILE A 79 23.15 -16.57 12.27
CA ILE A 79 22.43 -15.70 13.19
C ILE A 79 21.41 -16.58 13.91
N ASP A 80 21.58 -16.68 15.22
CA ASP A 80 20.64 -17.40 16.08
C ASP A 80 19.30 -16.65 16.10
N ASP A 81 18.22 -17.38 16.28
CA ASP A 81 16.84 -16.86 16.32
C ASP A 81 16.38 -16.06 15.07
N ALA A 82 17.16 -16.13 13.98
CA ALA A 82 16.77 -15.65 12.68
C ALA A 82 16.21 -16.80 11.83
N TYR A 83 15.00 -16.61 11.35
CA TYR A 83 14.29 -17.56 10.49
C TYR A 83 14.03 -16.95 9.12
N VAL A 84 14.39 -17.69 8.08
CA VAL A 84 14.15 -17.30 6.69
C VAL A 84 13.07 -18.19 6.09
N ASN A 85 12.08 -17.60 5.48
CA ASN A 85 11.09 -18.31 4.68
C ASN A 85 11.04 -17.72 3.26
N ILE A 86 11.33 -18.53 2.27
CA ILE A 86 11.26 -18.16 0.85
C ILE A 86 10.04 -18.88 0.27
N GLU A 87 9.03 -18.11 -0.12
CA GLU A 87 7.84 -18.66 -0.75
C GLU A 87 7.95 -18.57 -2.27
N GLY A 88 7.54 -19.62 -2.93
CA GLY A 88 7.58 -19.68 -4.37
C GLY A 88 7.08 -20.98 -4.95
N SER A 89 7.38 -21.20 -6.21
CA SER A 89 7.08 -22.44 -6.91
C SER A 89 8.35 -23.06 -7.46
N ASP A 90 8.49 -24.37 -7.24
CA ASP A 90 9.57 -25.20 -7.79
C ASP A 90 8.93 -26.41 -8.46
N ASN A 91 8.99 -26.45 -9.78
CA ASN A 91 8.54 -27.57 -10.59
C ASN A 91 9.50 -27.76 -11.77
N ASP A 92 9.39 -28.89 -12.46
CA ASP A 92 10.29 -29.26 -13.56
C ASP A 92 10.43 -28.21 -14.68
N ALA A 93 9.49 -27.26 -14.77
CA ALA A 93 9.44 -26.25 -15.81
C ALA A 93 9.73 -24.84 -15.32
N THR A 94 9.51 -24.55 -14.04
CA THR A 94 9.55 -23.17 -13.51
C THR A 94 10.05 -23.16 -12.09
N TYR A 95 11.05 -22.32 -11.84
CA TYR A 95 11.47 -21.89 -10.51
C TYR A 95 11.13 -20.41 -10.35
N LYS A 96 10.31 -20.07 -9.35
CA LYS A 96 9.86 -18.70 -9.10
C LYS A 96 9.86 -18.41 -7.61
N ILE A 97 10.45 -17.30 -7.22
CA ILE A 97 10.36 -16.76 -5.87
C ILE A 97 9.28 -15.69 -5.88
N ASP A 98 8.29 -15.83 -5.01
CA ASP A 98 7.21 -14.88 -4.84
C ASP A 98 7.49 -13.92 -3.68
N ARG A 99 7.99 -14.45 -2.54
CA ARG A 99 8.28 -13.65 -1.34
C ARG A 99 9.47 -14.20 -0.57
N ILE A 100 10.15 -13.34 0.16
CA ILE A 100 11.19 -13.69 1.11
C ILE A 100 10.82 -13.04 2.43
N PHE A 101 10.65 -13.86 3.46
CA PHE A 101 10.43 -13.40 4.83
C PHE A 101 11.68 -13.65 5.65
N ILE A 102 12.05 -12.70 6.46
CA ILE A 102 13.09 -12.83 7.45
C ILE A 102 12.45 -12.44 8.78
N ASN A 103 12.31 -13.42 9.65
CA ASN A 103 11.80 -13.23 11.00
C ASN A 103 12.97 -13.38 11.97
N MET A 104 13.13 -12.40 12.84
CA MET A 104 14.12 -12.41 13.89
C MET A 104 13.42 -12.25 15.23
N THR A 105 13.76 -13.10 16.18
CA THR A 105 13.21 -13.07 17.53
C THR A 105 14.34 -12.73 18.47
N ALA A 106 14.19 -11.74 19.31
CA ALA A 106 15.18 -11.44 20.33
C ALA A 106 15.03 -12.43 21.50
N ASP A 107 16.15 -12.85 22.05
CA ASP A 107 16.18 -13.71 23.27
C ASP A 107 15.74 -12.95 24.50
N ASP A 108 16.07 -11.67 24.56
CA ASP A 108 15.81 -10.79 25.70
C ASP A 108 15.02 -9.53 25.27
N ASP A 109 14.41 -8.88 26.26
CA ASP A 109 13.75 -7.59 26.07
C ASP A 109 14.80 -6.47 25.95
N PHE A 110 14.75 -5.69 24.89
CA PHE A 110 15.62 -4.54 24.69
C PHE A 110 14.92 -3.23 25.04
N PHE A 111 15.57 -2.43 25.86
CA PHE A 111 15.12 -1.08 26.20
C PHE A 111 15.95 -0.06 25.44
N VAL A 112 15.33 0.62 24.51
CA VAL A 112 15.97 1.70 23.73
C VAL A 112 15.47 3.03 24.28
N PRO A 113 16.35 3.92 24.78
CA PRO A 113 15.93 5.24 25.26
C PRO A 113 15.47 6.12 24.09
N ALA A 114 14.69 7.16 24.39
CA ALA A 114 14.26 8.11 23.37
C ALA A 114 15.49 8.76 22.67
N GLY A 115 15.48 8.71 21.34
CA GLY A 115 16.60 9.15 20.51
C GLY A 115 17.71 8.08 20.36
N GLY A 116 17.57 6.91 20.99
CA GLY A 116 18.49 5.79 20.85
C GLY A 116 18.11 4.89 19.68
N LYS A 117 19.06 4.08 19.26
CA LYS A 117 18.92 3.11 18.18
C LYS A 117 19.09 1.70 18.72
N LEU A 118 18.42 0.74 18.06
CA LEU A 118 18.52 -0.66 18.43
C LEU A 118 19.95 -1.19 18.22
N SER A 119 20.61 -0.84 17.12
CA SER A 119 21.99 -1.24 16.84
C SER A 119 23.03 -0.72 17.86
N GLU A 120 22.70 0.32 18.61
CA GLU A 120 23.55 0.90 19.66
C GLU A 120 23.26 0.30 21.05
N ASN A 121 22.31 -0.63 21.15
CA ASN A 121 21.98 -1.25 22.42
C ASN A 121 23.10 -2.21 22.85
N PRO A 122 23.73 -2.00 24.03
CA PRO A 122 24.85 -2.83 24.47
C PRO A 122 24.47 -4.29 24.79
N ASN A 123 23.20 -4.59 24.89
CA ASN A 123 22.70 -5.95 25.13
C ASN A 123 22.31 -6.68 23.82
N LEU A 124 22.44 -6.02 22.68
CA LEU A 124 22.24 -6.64 21.38
C LEU A 124 23.54 -7.33 20.98
N ASP A 125 23.59 -8.64 21.07
CA ASP A 125 24.81 -9.44 20.83
C ASP A 125 25.13 -9.58 19.34
N GLU A 126 24.11 -9.44 18.46
CA GLU A 126 24.25 -9.61 17.01
C GLU A 126 23.67 -8.41 16.24
N PRO A 127 24.32 -7.22 16.28
CA PRO A 127 23.87 -6.05 15.55
C PRO A 127 23.88 -6.25 14.03
N GLU A 128 24.64 -7.23 13.53
CA GLU A 128 24.71 -7.63 12.11
C GLU A 128 23.37 -8.13 11.58
N MET A 129 22.48 -8.56 12.45
CA MET A 129 21.11 -8.98 12.06
C MET A 129 20.30 -7.85 11.41
N LEU A 130 20.68 -6.60 11.60
CA LEU A 130 20.09 -5.47 10.90
C LEU A 130 20.55 -5.36 9.43
N PHE A 131 21.35 -6.29 8.95
CA PHE A 131 21.82 -6.51 7.57
C PHE A 131 22.68 -5.41 6.96
N THR A 132 22.45 -4.17 7.29
CA THR A 132 23.18 -3.06 6.68
C THR A 132 23.19 -1.86 7.63
N ASN A 133 24.16 -0.96 7.42
CA ASN A 133 24.20 0.32 8.12
C ASN A 133 23.22 1.36 7.53
N ASN A 134 22.41 0.96 6.55
CA ASN A 134 21.52 1.88 5.84
C ASN A 134 20.15 2.02 6.49
N TRP A 135 19.80 1.13 7.41
CA TRP A 135 18.57 1.23 8.20
C TRP A 135 18.82 0.76 9.63
N ASP A 136 17.97 1.23 10.54
CA ASP A 136 18.02 0.92 11.96
C ASP A 136 16.64 1.15 12.56
N ILE A 137 16.42 0.66 13.79
CA ILE A 137 15.23 0.96 14.56
C ILE A 137 15.59 2.02 15.60
N GLU A 138 15.04 3.22 15.43
CA GLU A 138 15.22 4.34 16.35
C GLU A 138 13.94 4.58 17.14
N TYR A 139 14.02 4.56 18.47
CA TYR A 139 12.92 5.02 19.30
C TYR A 139 13.02 6.52 19.52
N ARG A 140 12.14 7.29 18.92
CA ARG A 140 12.14 8.77 19.01
C ARG A 140 11.44 9.33 20.24
N GLY A 141 10.94 8.47 21.10
CA GLY A 141 10.12 8.85 22.25
C GLY A 141 8.63 8.77 21.93
N LEU A 142 7.82 9.17 22.90
CA LEU A 142 6.38 9.30 22.69
C LEU A 142 6.17 10.45 21.69
N GLN A 143 5.52 10.16 20.61
CA GLN A 143 5.14 11.19 19.65
C GLN A 143 3.98 11.98 20.26
N GLU A 144 4.09 13.31 20.24
CA GLU A 144 2.93 14.16 20.48
C GLU A 144 1.84 13.75 19.46
N GLN A 145 0.60 13.76 19.88
CA GLN A 145 -0.53 13.45 18.99
C GLN A 145 -0.39 14.28 17.70
N VAL A 146 -0.16 13.59 16.61
CA VAL A 146 -0.14 14.24 15.30
C VAL A 146 -1.60 14.54 14.98
N SER A 147 -1.96 15.82 14.98
CA SER A 147 -3.26 16.22 14.46
C SER A 147 -3.27 16.02 12.96
N ASP A 148 -4.20 15.21 12.48
CA ASP A 148 -4.47 15.10 11.06
C ASP A 148 -5.54 16.13 10.68
N THR A 149 -5.38 16.75 9.52
CA THR A 149 -6.36 17.71 9.03
C THR A 149 -7.05 17.14 7.81
N ILE A 150 -8.32 16.79 7.97
CA ILE A 150 -9.17 16.35 6.87
C ILE A 150 -10.10 17.49 6.53
N ARG A 151 -10.18 17.83 5.25
CA ARG A 151 -11.02 18.94 4.78
C ARG A 151 -12.02 18.44 3.77
N VAL A 152 -13.28 18.81 3.97
CA VAL A 152 -14.29 18.77 2.92
C VAL A 152 -14.54 20.21 2.49
N LYS A 153 -14.03 20.59 1.33
CA LYS A 153 -14.08 21.96 0.84
C LYS A 153 -14.79 22.06 -0.50
N THR A 154 -15.27 23.24 -0.81
CA THR A 154 -15.82 23.53 -2.14
C THR A 154 -14.71 23.72 -3.15
N SER A 155 -14.85 23.10 -4.33
CA SER A 155 -14.08 23.40 -5.53
C SER A 155 -14.98 24.14 -6.52
N GLY A 156 -15.04 25.45 -6.40
CA GLY A 156 -16.06 26.26 -7.10
C GLY A 156 -17.44 26.14 -6.43
N SER A 157 -18.50 26.57 -7.14
CA SER A 157 -19.86 26.61 -6.61
C SER A 157 -20.64 25.30 -6.72
N SER A 158 -20.11 24.31 -7.40
CA SER A 158 -20.86 23.10 -7.77
C SER A 158 -20.17 21.78 -7.39
N GLU A 159 -19.02 21.83 -6.75
CA GLU A 159 -18.23 20.65 -6.38
C GLU A 159 -17.76 20.72 -4.94
N TYR A 160 -17.64 19.52 -4.31
CA TYR A 160 -16.90 19.32 -3.07
C TYR A 160 -15.75 18.35 -3.30
N GLU A 161 -14.60 18.70 -2.73
CA GLU A 161 -13.40 17.89 -2.66
C GLU A 161 -13.14 17.45 -1.23
N LEU A 162 -12.62 16.22 -1.09
CA LEU A 162 -12.04 15.73 0.15
C LEU A 162 -10.54 15.89 0.07
N GLU A 163 -9.94 16.54 1.07
CA GLU A 163 -8.50 16.59 1.27
C GLU A 163 -8.13 15.80 2.53
N PHE A 164 -7.11 14.97 2.41
CA PHE A 164 -6.56 14.18 3.51
C PHE A 164 -5.13 13.75 3.20
N VAL A 165 -4.42 13.16 4.16
CA VAL A 165 -3.10 12.57 3.96
C VAL A 165 -3.24 11.06 3.77
N ASP A 166 -2.72 10.53 2.65
CA ASP A 166 -2.79 9.11 2.29
C ASP A 166 -1.86 8.21 3.10
N GLY A 167 -1.92 6.90 2.86
CA GLY A 167 -1.09 5.90 3.54
C GLY A 167 0.43 6.11 3.38
N SER A 168 0.88 6.75 2.32
CA SER A 168 2.29 7.13 2.11
C SER A 168 2.67 8.47 2.70
N GLY A 169 1.70 9.26 3.14
CA GLY A 169 1.93 10.58 3.71
C GLY A 169 1.86 11.73 2.71
N ASN A 170 1.26 11.49 1.55
CA ASN A 170 1.02 12.52 0.53
C ASN A 170 -0.32 13.21 0.77
N GLU A 171 -0.39 14.52 0.52
CA GLU A 171 -1.65 15.25 0.49
C GLU A 171 -2.45 14.85 -0.76
N VAL A 172 -3.67 14.39 -0.55
CA VAL A 172 -4.60 13.98 -1.60
C VAL A 172 -5.78 14.95 -1.61
N ALA A 173 -6.15 15.43 -2.79
CA ALA A 173 -7.39 16.14 -3.03
C ALA A 173 -8.20 15.37 -4.10
N VAL A 174 -9.42 14.96 -3.79
CA VAL A 174 -10.25 14.18 -4.68
C VAL A 174 -11.69 14.71 -4.70
N PRO A 175 -12.33 14.88 -5.88
CA PRO A 175 -13.72 15.28 -5.95
C PRO A 175 -14.62 14.16 -5.45
N ILE A 176 -15.51 14.49 -4.51
CA ILE A 176 -16.43 13.51 -3.90
C ILE A 176 -17.88 13.76 -4.26
N ALA A 177 -18.24 14.99 -4.59
CA ALA A 177 -19.61 15.34 -4.92
C ALA A 177 -19.69 16.51 -5.88
N LYS A 178 -20.56 16.43 -6.87
CA LYS A 178 -20.85 17.50 -7.83
C LYS A 178 -22.34 17.68 -8.03
N SER A 179 -22.80 18.92 -8.08
CA SER A 179 -24.15 19.25 -8.54
C SER A 179 -24.15 19.38 -10.07
N PRO A 180 -24.79 18.47 -10.79
CA PRO A 180 -25.03 18.68 -12.22
C PRO A 180 -26.02 19.84 -12.42
N SER A 181 -26.17 20.34 -13.62
CA SER A 181 -27.11 21.41 -13.98
C SER A 181 -28.60 21.02 -13.84
N GLY A 182 -28.93 20.00 -13.10
CA GLY A 182 -30.24 19.47 -12.78
C GLY A 182 -30.46 19.24 -11.30
N SER A 183 -31.25 18.25 -10.95
CA SER A 183 -31.42 17.76 -9.58
C SER A 183 -30.50 16.59 -9.29
N GLY A 184 -30.10 16.46 -8.04
CA GLY A 184 -29.27 15.37 -7.55
C GLY A 184 -27.77 15.72 -7.41
N VAL A 185 -27.02 14.83 -6.78
CA VAL A 185 -25.57 14.92 -6.58
C VAL A 185 -24.91 13.78 -7.31
N LEU A 186 -23.90 14.08 -8.12
CA LEU A 186 -22.99 13.07 -8.68
C LEU A 186 -21.95 12.70 -7.62
N HIS A 187 -21.70 11.42 -7.46
CA HIS A 187 -20.59 10.93 -6.63
C HIS A 187 -19.29 11.07 -7.43
N GLY A 188 -18.48 12.07 -7.07
CA GLY A 188 -17.31 12.46 -7.84
C GLY A 188 -17.52 13.74 -8.65
N GLU A 189 -17.05 13.74 -9.88
CA GLU A 189 -17.08 14.84 -10.85
C GLU A 189 -17.76 14.37 -12.15
N ALA A 190 -18.25 15.29 -12.96
CA ALA A 190 -18.84 14.93 -14.25
C ALA A 190 -17.85 14.22 -15.17
N GLY A 191 -18.14 12.96 -15.55
CA GLY A 191 -17.26 12.12 -16.36
C GLY A 191 -16.03 11.61 -15.63
N LYS A 192 -16.01 11.72 -14.29
CA LYS A 192 -14.97 11.17 -13.41
C LYS A 192 -15.64 10.81 -12.09
N ALA A 193 -16.22 9.62 -12.04
CA ALA A 193 -16.87 9.14 -10.83
C ALA A 193 -15.83 8.89 -9.73
N PHE A 194 -16.25 8.99 -8.49
CA PHE A 194 -15.49 8.55 -7.34
C PHE A 194 -16.01 7.17 -6.91
N ILE A 195 -15.19 6.15 -7.06
CA ILE A 195 -15.56 4.75 -6.85
C ILE A 195 -14.92 4.25 -5.56
N ASN A 196 -15.73 3.91 -4.60
CA ASN A 196 -15.34 3.24 -3.36
C ASN A 196 -16.22 2.04 -3.06
N ASN A 197 -16.63 1.34 -4.10
CA ASN A 197 -17.43 0.12 -4.01
C ASN A 197 -17.02 -0.85 -5.11
N GLU A 198 -16.73 -2.09 -4.76
CA GLU A 198 -16.19 -3.12 -5.66
C GLU A 198 -17.17 -3.61 -6.73
N ASN A 199 -18.47 -3.44 -6.49
CA ASN A 199 -19.48 -3.79 -7.49
C ASN A 199 -19.69 -2.69 -8.55
N SER A 200 -18.98 -1.59 -8.43
CA SER A 200 -19.04 -0.50 -9.39
C SER A 200 -18.01 -0.67 -10.49
N SER A 201 -18.46 -0.50 -11.74
CA SER A 201 -17.54 -0.43 -12.88
C SER A 201 -16.74 0.85 -12.85
N ILE A 202 -15.43 0.71 -13.01
CA ILE A 202 -14.49 1.81 -13.08
C ILE A 202 -14.19 2.06 -14.56
N THR A 203 -14.48 3.25 -15.05
CA THR A 203 -14.23 3.65 -16.42
C THR A 203 -13.09 4.68 -16.51
N LYS A 204 -12.62 4.94 -17.72
CA LYS A 204 -11.50 5.86 -17.94
C LYS A 204 -11.75 7.23 -17.30
N ASN A 205 -10.78 7.69 -16.52
CA ASN A 205 -10.71 8.89 -15.71
C ASN A 205 -11.46 8.83 -14.37
N ASP A 206 -12.16 7.75 -14.03
CA ASP A 206 -12.76 7.60 -12.71
C ASP A 206 -11.67 7.51 -11.64
N TYR A 207 -11.99 8.02 -10.45
CA TYR A 207 -11.19 7.86 -9.24
C TYR A 207 -11.66 6.63 -8.49
N MET A 208 -10.72 5.91 -7.87
CA MET A 208 -11.03 4.77 -7.02
C MET A 208 -10.23 4.81 -5.73
N VAL A 209 -10.86 4.33 -4.66
CA VAL A 209 -10.22 4.10 -3.36
C VAL A 209 -9.63 2.71 -3.37
N VAL A 210 -8.38 2.54 -2.97
CA VAL A 210 -7.78 1.24 -2.67
C VAL A 210 -7.20 1.26 -1.26
N THR A 211 -7.44 0.19 -0.51
CA THR A 211 -7.01 0.05 0.89
C THR A 211 -6.62 -1.39 1.19
N ASP A 212 -5.70 -1.59 2.11
CA ASP A 212 -5.29 -2.91 2.57
C ASP A 212 -6.18 -3.47 3.70
N LEU A 213 -7.31 -2.81 3.97
CA LEU A 213 -8.21 -3.15 5.08
C LEU A 213 -8.73 -4.61 5.05
N GLY A 214 -8.88 -5.20 3.89
CA GLY A 214 -9.31 -6.60 3.71
C GLY A 214 -8.22 -7.64 3.97
N GLU A 215 -6.96 -7.23 4.02
CA GLU A 215 -5.86 -8.15 4.32
C GLU A 215 -5.94 -8.70 5.74
N THR A 216 -5.47 -9.95 5.88
CA THR A 216 -5.45 -10.61 7.19
C THR A 216 -4.46 -9.90 8.13
N GLY A 217 -4.95 -9.48 9.28
CA GLY A 217 -4.13 -8.83 10.32
C GLY A 217 -4.10 -7.30 10.25
N VAL A 218 -4.59 -6.68 9.19
CA VAL A 218 -4.69 -5.22 9.11
C VAL A 218 -5.88 -4.74 9.94
N LYS A 219 -5.63 -3.78 10.83
CA LYS A 219 -6.64 -3.13 11.67
C LYS A 219 -7.20 -1.89 10.96
N ARG A 220 -8.43 -1.51 11.27
CA ARG A 220 -9.09 -0.36 10.61
C ARG A 220 -8.29 0.93 10.71
N GLY A 221 -7.81 1.30 11.88
CA GLY A 221 -7.02 2.51 12.09
C GLY A 221 -5.57 2.44 11.57
N GLU A 222 -5.11 1.27 11.17
CA GLU A 222 -3.77 1.03 10.62
C GLU A 222 -3.77 0.81 9.12
N ALA A 223 -4.96 0.67 8.53
CA ALA A 223 -5.11 0.46 7.10
C ALA A 223 -4.52 1.64 6.30
N LYS A 224 -3.89 1.32 5.19
CA LYS A 224 -3.32 2.29 4.26
C LYS A 224 -4.27 2.47 3.09
N THR A 225 -4.63 3.70 2.82
CA THR A 225 -5.52 4.03 1.71
C THR A 225 -4.82 4.92 0.70
N TYR A 226 -5.07 4.65 -0.56
CA TYR A 226 -4.58 5.42 -1.70
C TYR A 226 -5.74 5.76 -2.63
N ILE A 227 -5.63 6.90 -3.30
CA ILE A 227 -6.57 7.28 -4.35
C ILE A 227 -5.89 7.15 -5.70
N LEU A 228 -6.47 6.33 -6.55
CA LEU A 228 -6.00 6.14 -7.92
C LEU A 228 -7.00 6.69 -8.92
N GLN A 229 -6.51 7.16 -10.04
CA GLN A 229 -7.32 7.49 -11.20
C GLN A 229 -7.02 6.51 -12.33
N TYR A 230 -8.05 5.81 -12.81
CA TYR A 230 -7.89 4.92 -13.95
C TYR A 230 -7.72 5.74 -15.24
N LYS A 231 -6.59 5.59 -15.91
CA LYS A 231 -6.25 6.34 -17.13
C LYS A 231 -6.59 5.60 -18.42
N GLY A 232 -7.15 4.39 -18.29
CA GLY A 232 -7.52 3.54 -19.41
C GLY A 232 -6.57 2.37 -19.63
N ALA A 233 -6.79 1.64 -20.70
CA ALA A 233 -6.04 0.46 -21.09
C ALA A 233 -5.58 0.55 -22.56
N ASP A 234 -4.48 -0.11 -22.87
CA ASP A 234 -4.09 -0.36 -24.26
C ASP A 234 -5.07 -1.36 -24.92
N GLU A 235 -5.02 -1.45 -26.24
CA GLU A 235 -5.80 -2.47 -26.95
C GLU A 235 -5.36 -3.89 -26.55
N VAL A 236 -6.31 -4.79 -26.41
CA VAL A 236 -6.08 -6.22 -26.06
C VAL A 236 -5.14 -6.93 -27.02
N THR A 237 -5.07 -6.46 -28.25
CA THR A 237 -4.22 -7.02 -29.31
C THR A 237 -2.81 -6.43 -29.35
N ALA A 238 -2.47 -5.51 -28.45
CA ALA A 238 -1.11 -4.96 -28.34
C ALA A 238 -0.13 -6.06 -27.89
N ASP A 239 1.13 -5.96 -28.31
CA ASP A 239 2.16 -6.94 -27.97
C ASP A 239 2.43 -7.08 -26.46
N SER A 240 2.24 -6.00 -25.72
CA SER A 240 2.41 -5.94 -24.25
C SER A 240 1.40 -4.96 -23.68
N PRO A 241 0.13 -5.34 -23.58
CA PRO A 241 -0.91 -4.41 -23.19
C PRO A 241 -0.82 -4.08 -21.69
N VAL A 242 -1.05 -2.81 -21.36
CA VAL A 242 -1.03 -2.30 -19.99
C VAL A 242 -2.32 -1.58 -19.62
N LEU A 243 -2.69 -1.72 -18.36
CA LEU A 243 -3.62 -0.84 -17.66
C LEU A 243 -2.82 0.33 -17.08
N LYS A 244 -3.39 1.53 -17.15
CA LYS A 244 -2.73 2.75 -16.70
C LYS A 244 -3.51 3.37 -15.55
N PHE A 245 -2.82 3.61 -14.45
CA PHE A 245 -3.36 4.27 -13.26
C PHE A 245 -2.48 5.46 -12.90
N LYS A 246 -3.08 6.49 -12.38
CA LYS A 246 -2.36 7.60 -11.77
C LYS A 246 -2.63 7.58 -10.27
N ASN A 247 -1.58 7.50 -9.47
CA ASN A 247 -1.68 7.74 -8.04
C ASN A 247 -1.90 9.26 -7.82
N VAL A 248 -2.97 9.62 -7.14
CA VAL A 248 -3.32 11.04 -6.94
C VAL A 248 -2.40 11.71 -5.94
N GLY A 249 -1.91 10.96 -4.93
CA GLY A 249 -1.06 11.49 -3.87
C GLY A 249 0.31 11.94 -4.36
N ASP A 250 1.04 11.10 -5.07
CA ASP A 250 2.39 11.40 -5.58
C ASP A 250 2.41 11.85 -7.04
N GLY A 251 1.29 11.67 -7.75
CA GLY A 251 1.16 11.99 -9.17
C GLY A 251 1.81 11.01 -10.14
N GLU A 252 2.38 9.91 -9.65
CA GLU A 252 3.03 8.90 -10.47
C GLU A 252 2.02 8.11 -11.32
N THR A 253 2.47 7.68 -12.49
CA THR A 253 1.70 6.79 -13.37
C THR A 253 2.19 5.36 -13.17
N ILE A 254 1.25 4.47 -12.85
CA ILE A 254 1.48 3.04 -12.69
C ILE A 254 0.99 2.35 -13.96
N GLU A 255 1.87 1.63 -14.62
CA GLU A 255 1.52 0.78 -15.76
C GLU A 255 1.58 -0.68 -15.34
N GLN A 256 0.43 -1.36 -15.41
CA GLN A 256 0.29 -2.76 -15.02
C GLN A 256 -0.01 -3.60 -16.26
N SER A 257 0.87 -4.54 -16.59
CA SER A 257 0.60 -5.51 -17.66
C SER A 257 -0.63 -6.33 -17.34
N TYR A 258 -1.44 -6.61 -18.34
CA TYR A 258 -2.64 -7.42 -18.20
C TYR A 258 -2.74 -8.49 -19.27
N THR A 259 -3.49 -9.55 -18.98
CA THR A 259 -3.80 -10.60 -19.93
C THR A 259 -5.31 -10.63 -20.13
N ALA A 260 -5.75 -10.55 -21.38
CA ALA A 260 -7.16 -10.63 -21.70
C ALA A 260 -7.74 -11.95 -21.17
N GLY A 261 -8.81 -11.85 -20.39
CA GLY A 261 -9.54 -13.02 -19.92
C GLY A 261 -10.19 -13.77 -21.06
N THR A 262 -10.21 -15.08 -20.99
CA THR A 262 -10.88 -15.94 -21.98
C THR A 262 -12.25 -16.36 -21.45
N GLY A 263 -13.32 -16.01 -22.16
CA GLY A 263 -14.68 -16.44 -21.84
C GLY A 263 -15.67 -15.31 -21.58
N ASP A 264 -16.93 -15.68 -21.41
CA ASP A 264 -18.00 -14.76 -21.01
C ASP A 264 -17.95 -14.58 -19.48
N GLY A 265 -17.87 -13.35 -19.00
CA GLY A 265 -17.93 -13.04 -17.58
C GLY A 265 -16.78 -12.15 -17.09
N VAL A 266 -16.79 -11.90 -15.79
CA VAL A 266 -15.76 -11.12 -15.10
C VAL A 266 -14.58 -12.05 -14.77
N ASN A 267 -13.41 -11.76 -15.35
CA ASN A 267 -12.19 -12.55 -15.16
C ASN A 267 -11.08 -11.67 -14.60
N GLU A 268 -10.28 -12.22 -13.72
CA GLU A 268 -9.04 -11.57 -13.27
C GLU A 268 -8.08 -11.43 -14.46
N ILE A 269 -7.60 -10.21 -14.70
CA ILE A 269 -6.72 -9.88 -15.83
C ILE A 269 -5.37 -9.33 -15.40
N ALA A 270 -5.27 -8.82 -14.18
CA ALA A 270 -4.05 -8.25 -13.63
C ALA A 270 -4.10 -8.22 -12.10
N THR A 271 -2.93 -8.04 -11.48
CA THR A 271 -2.79 -7.71 -10.05
C THR A 271 -1.99 -6.43 -9.94
N LEU A 272 -2.61 -5.39 -9.38
CA LEU A 272 -1.99 -4.09 -9.13
C LEU A 272 -1.33 -4.10 -7.76
N LYS A 273 -0.07 -3.65 -7.67
CA LYS A 273 0.67 -3.61 -6.41
C LYS A 273 0.87 -2.19 -5.93
N ILE A 274 0.34 -1.87 -4.75
CA ILE A 274 0.43 -0.53 -4.16
C ILE A 274 0.60 -0.65 -2.65
N GLY A 275 1.54 0.10 -2.10
CA GLY A 275 1.75 0.16 -0.65
C GLY A 275 2.16 -1.16 0.01
N GLY A 276 2.53 -2.16 -0.79
CA GLY A 276 2.85 -3.52 -0.35
C GLY A 276 1.71 -4.52 -0.49
N SER A 277 0.52 -4.07 -0.90
CA SER A 277 -0.68 -4.90 -1.03
C SER A 277 -1.03 -5.20 -2.48
N ASP A 278 -1.74 -6.30 -2.70
CA ASP A 278 -2.11 -6.83 -4.00
C ASP A 278 -3.61 -6.60 -4.25
N TYR A 279 -3.94 -5.83 -5.28
CA TYR A 279 -5.30 -5.52 -5.69
C TYR A 279 -5.62 -6.21 -7.02
N LYS A 280 -6.53 -7.14 -7.01
CA LYS A 280 -6.91 -7.87 -8.22
C LYS A 280 -7.76 -7.01 -9.13
N VAL A 281 -7.44 -7.01 -10.42
CA VAL A 281 -8.17 -6.27 -11.46
C VAL A 281 -8.90 -7.25 -12.35
N TYR A 282 -10.17 -6.96 -12.60
CA TYR A 282 -11.05 -7.79 -13.41
C TYR A 282 -11.59 -7.00 -14.61
N ASN A 283 -11.79 -7.69 -15.72
CA ASN A 283 -12.46 -7.10 -16.87
C ASN A 283 -13.98 -7.08 -16.70
N GLN A 284 -14.63 -6.17 -17.40
CA GLN A 284 -16.02 -6.37 -17.80
C GLN A 284 -16.09 -7.41 -18.93
N SER A 285 -17.20 -8.13 -19.06
CA SER A 285 -17.41 -9.08 -20.16
C SER A 285 -17.21 -8.41 -21.52
N GLY A 286 -16.48 -9.07 -22.43
CA GLY A 286 -16.34 -8.64 -23.82
C GLY A 286 -15.26 -7.58 -24.07
N LEU A 287 -14.01 -7.87 -23.74
CA LEU A 287 -12.88 -7.00 -24.10
C LEU A 287 -12.69 -6.97 -25.62
N THR A 288 -13.16 -5.92 -26.28
CA THR A 288 -13.05 -5.74 -27.73
C THR A 288 -12.39 -4.43 -28.15
N SER A 289 -12.07 -3.54 -27.17
CA SER A 289 -11.55 -2.21 -27.45
C SER A 289 -10.48 -1.80 -26.40
N ASN A 290 -9.81 -0.70 -26.65
CA ASN A 290 -9.02 0.00 -25.65
C ASN A 290 -9.94 0.70 -24.61
N ASP A 291 -9.35 1.16 -23.52
CA ASP A 291 -10.04 1.95 -22.49
C ASP A 291 -11.33 1.30 -21.95
N PHE A 292 -11.37 -0.02 -21.87
CA PHE A 292 -12.51 -0.76 -21.34
C PHE A 292 -12.72 -0.51 -19.83
N GLY A 293 -13.93 -0.74 -19.35
CA GLY A 293 -14.25 -0.70 -17.93
C GLY A 293 -13.68 -1.90 -17.16
N ILE A 294 -13.27 -1.66 -15.93
CA ILE A 294 -12.69 -2.65 -15.04
C ILE A 294 -13.47 -2.70 -13.71
N TYR A 295 -13.30 -3.80 -12.98
CA TYR A 295 -13.60 -3.91 -11.56
C TYR A 295 -12.28 -4.16 -10.82
N VAL A 296 -12.19 -3.70 -9.59
CA VAL A 296 -10.99 -3.85 -8.76
C VAL A 296 -11.40 -4.33 -7.39
N ASP A 297 -10.66 -5.30 -6.85
CA ASP A 297 -10.65 -5.67 -5.44
C ASP A 297 -10.06 -4.46 -4.68
N LEU A 298 -10.92 -3.61 -4.15
CA LEU A 298 -10.52 -2.31 -3.60
C LEU A 298 -9.99 -2.39 -2.16
N ASP A 299 -10.27 -3.49 -1.46
CA ASP A 299 -9.87 -3.68 -0.08
C ASP A 299 -8.76 -4.73 0.11
N ALA A 300 -8.20 -5.26 -0.98
CA ALA A 300 -7.18 -6.30 -0.97
C ALA A 300 -7.62 -7.59 -0.25
N SER A 301 -8.91 -7.91 -0.26
CA SER A 301 -9.44 -9.15 0.34
C SER A 301 -9.14 -10.41 -0.47
N GLY A 302 -8.62 -10.24 -1.68
CA GLY A 302 -8.25 -11.31 -2.61
C GLY A 302 -9.32 -11.66 -3.62
N GLY A 303 -10.39 -10.87 -3.74
CA GLY A 303 -11.46 -11.03 -4.71
C GLY A 303 -12.56 -9.99 -4.61
N LEU A 304 -13.40 -9.89 -5.63
CA LEU A 304 -14.56 -9.01 -5.57
C LEU A 304 -15.56 -9.53 -4.55
N ASN A 305 -15.92 -8.71 -3.59
CA ASN A 305 -16.94 -9.02 -2.60
C ASN A 305 -18.33 -9.01 -3.24
N ALA A 306 -19.04 -10.14 -3.19
CA ALA A 306 -20.36 -10.29 -3.79
C ALA A 306 -21.51 -9.67 -2.96
N GLY A 307 -21.20 -8.94 -1.89
CA GLY A 307 -22.18 -8.35 -0.96
C GLY A 307 -22.59 -6.94 -1.38
N ASN A 308 -23.86 -6.63 -1.15
CA ASN A 308 -24.48 -5.37 -1.60
C ASN A 308 -24.03 -4.10 -0.86
N ASP A 309 -23.19 -4.17 0.16
CA ASP A 309 -23.06 -3.06 1.11
C ASP A 309 -21.62 -2.65 1.45
N SER A 310 -20.64 -3.06 0.65
CA SER A 310 -19.25 -2.76 0.98
C SER A 310 -18.80 -1.41 0.41
N TRP A 311 -19.20 -0.34 1.07
CA TRP A 311 -18.55 0.94 0.89
C TRP A 311 -17.15 0.88 1.50
N ILE A 312 -16.14 1.01 0.66
CA ILE A 312 -14.74 1.00 1.09
C ILE A 312 -14.43 2.33 1.76
N PRO A 313 -14.03 2.34 3.02
CA PRO A 313 -13.66 3.57 3.71
C PRO A 313 -12.27 4.04 3.31
N ILE A 314 -12.05 5.33 3.44
CA ILE A 314 -10.72 5.93 3.38
C ILE A 314 -10.17 5.95 4.81
N THR A 315 -8.97 5.43 5.01
CA THR A 315 -8.23 5.63 6.26
C THR A 315 -7.13 6.64 6.02
N SER A 316 -7.13 7.73 6.76
CA SER A 316 -6.06 8.72 6.71
C SER A 316 -4.78 8.18 7.34
N LYS A 317 -3.64 8.81 7.12
CA LYS A 317 -2.35 8.39 7.70
C LYS A 317 -2.38 8.28 9.23
N SER A 318 -3.15 9.10 9.91
CA SER A 318 -3.31 9.07 11.37
C SER A 318 -4.39 8.10 11.86
N GLY A 319 -5.03 7.37 10.95
CA GLY A 319 -5.99 6.32 11.28
C GLY A 319 -7.44 6.76 11.32
N MET A 320 -7.78 8.02 10.99
CA MET A 320 -9.18 8.44 10.91
C MET A 320 -9.88 7.77 9.73
N GLU A 321 -11.02 7.17 9.97
CA GLU A 321 -11.85 6.57 8.93
C GLU A 321 -12.84 7.58 8.36
N ILE A 322 -12.85 7.71 7.04
CA ILE A 322 -13.75 8.57 6.29
C ILE A 322 -14.57 7.68 5.37
N ASN A 323 -15.87 7.60 5.61
CA ASN A 323 -16.77 6.83 4.76
C ASN A 323 -17.63 7.77 3.93
N ILE A 324 -17.62 7.56 2.60
CA ILE A 324 -18.40 8.34 1.64
C ILE A 324 -19.44 7.42 1.04
N THR A 325 -20.71 7.71 1.28
CA THR A 325 -21.84 6.89 0.83
C THR A 325 -22.89 7.73 0.16
N ASN A 326 -23.76 7.13 -0.65
CA ASN A 326 -24.94 7.78 -1.16
C ASN A 326 -26.21 7.36 -0.37
N MET A 327 -27.30 8.08 -0.59
CA MET A 327 -28.56 7.88 0.17
C MET A 327 -29.28 6.56 -0.15
N SER A 328 -28.95 5.90 -1.23
CA SER A 328 -29.74 4.73 -1.68
C SER A 328 -29.13 3.42 -1.28
N ASP A 329 -28.28 3.24 -0.35
CA ASP A 329 -27.64 1.97 0.08
C ASP A 329 -27.52 0.88 -1.03
N THR A 330 -27.97 1.20 -2.22
CA THR A 330 -27.91 0.37 -3.42
C THR A 330 -26.92 0.95 -4.40
N VAL A 331 -25.91 0.19 -4.67
CA VAL A 331 -24.72 0.48 -5.46
C VAL A 331 -25.00 0.67 -6.96
N THR A 332 -26.13 1.12 -7.37
CA THR A 332 -26.53 1.07 -8.78
C THR A 332 -26.49 2.39 -9.53
N ALA A 333 -25.91 3.40 -9.06
CA ALA A 333 -25.49 4.54 -9.90
C ALA A 333 -24.81 5.60 -9.04
N PRO A 334 -23.80 6.28 -9.55
CA PRO A 334 -23.15 7.38 -8.82
C PRO A 334 -23.99 8.65 -8.77
N THR A 335 -25.31 8.52 -8.74
CA THR A 335 -26.26 9.65 -8.71
C THR A 335 -27.26 9.40 -7.58
N GLY A 336 -27.11 10.14 -6.52
CA GLY A 336 -28.06 10.18 -5.41
C GLY A 336 -28.49 11.63 -5.14
N ASP A 337 -29.55 11.78 -4.34
CA ASP A 337 -29.96 13.12 -3.91
C ASP A 337 -29.04 13.71 -2.84
N ILE A 338 -28.28 12.85 -2.14
CA ILE A 338 -27.39 13.23 -1.03
C ILE A 338 -26.17 12.33 -1.04
N VAL A 339 -24.99 12.91 -0.85
CA VAL A 339 -23.76 12.20 -0.50
C VAL A 339 -23.51 12.40 0.99
N TYR A 340 -23.27 11.30 1.69
CA TYR A 340 -22.93 11.33 3.11
C TYR A 340 -21.42 11.18 3.27
N VAL A 341 -20.81 12.04 4.04
CA VAL A 341 -19.43 11.90 4.49
C VAL A 341 -19.46 11.67 5.99
N THR A 342 -19.02 10.49 6.41
CA THR A 342 -19.00 10.09 7.82
C THR A 342 -17.56 9.97 8.26
N PHE A 343 -17.19 10.65 9.33
CA PHE A 343 -15.89 10.58 9.96
C PHE A 343 -16.01 9.73 11.21
N ARG A 344 -15.06 8.84 11.41
CA ARG A 344 -14.96 7.99 12.59
C ARG A 344 -13.54 8.00 13.10
N ILE A 345 -13.39 8.19 14.39
CA ILE A 345 -12.10 8.09 15.06
C ILE A 345 -11.93 6.62 15.46
N PRO A 346 -10.83 5.96 15.06
CA PRO A 346 -10.57 4.60 15.50
C PRO A 346 -10.36 4.58 17.02
N ASP A 347 -10.86 3.54 17.67
CA ASP A 347 -10.56 3.29 19.07
C ASP A 347 -9.05 3.13 19.24
N ASN A 348 -8.47 3.84 20.21
CA ASN A 348 -7.04 3.78 20.51
C ASN A 348 -6.64 2.48 21.23
N ASP A 349 -7.59 1.58 21.48
CA ASP A 349 -7.25 0.27 22.02
C ASP A 349 -6.57 -0.59 20.96
N ARG A 350 -5.28 -0.36 20.77
CA ARG A 350 -4.41 -1.11 19.86
C ARG A 350 -4.06 -2.50 20.38
N ASP A 351 -4.65 -2.87 21.51
CA ASP A 351 -4.27 -4.07 22.20
C ASP A 351 -5.28 -5.19 21.90
N THR A 352 -4.81 -6.22 21.29
CA THR A 352 -5.33 -7.57 21.28
C THR A 352 -6.09 -8.12 20.06
N GLY A 353 -5.38 -8.71 19.15
CA GLY A 353 -5.80 -9.97 18.51
C GLY A 353 -6.74 -9.86 17.31
N ALA A 354 -7.01 -10.97 16.66
CA ALA A 354 -7.82 -11.08 15.42
C ALA A 354 -9.27 -10.57 15.51
N ALA A 355 -9.74 -10.19 16.70
CA ALA A 355 -11.05 -9.59 16.94
C ALA A 355 -11.10 -8.09 16.59
N ASP A 356 -9.96 -7.42 16.47
CA ASP A 356 -9.85 -5.96 16.26
C ASP A 356 -10.36 -5.46 14.91
N LYS A 357 -10.58 -6.34 13.95
CA LYS A 357 -11.29 -5.99 12.72
C LYS A 357 -12.75 -5.58 12.95
N THR A 358 -13.30 -5.96 14.10
CA THR A 358 -14.68 -5.67 14.54
C THR A 358 -14.73 -4.63 15.64
N GLU A 359 -13.61 -4.02 15.99
CA GLU A 359 -13.64 -2.89 16.90
C GLU A 359 -14.65 -1.88 16.39
N THR A 360 -15.66 -1.70 17.18
CA THR A 360 -16.63 -0.65 16.96
C THR A 360 -15.86 0.64 17.06
N LEU A 361 -15.63 1.24 15.91
CA LEU A 361 -15.25 2.64 15.85
C LEU A 361 -16.04 3.36 16.91
N GLN A 362 -15.41 4.23 17.69
CA GLN A 362 -16.08 5.02 18.71
C GLN A 362 -17.45 5.41 18.22
N PRO A 363 -18.52 5.27 19.00
CA PRO A 363 -19.90 5.50 18.55
C PRO A 363 -20.15 6.92 18.03
N THR A 364 -19.17 7.76 18.09
CA THR A 364 -19.17 9.15 17.63
C THR A 364 -18.77 9.26 16.17
N ALA A 365 -19.67 8.83 15.29
CA ALA A 365 -19.55 9.16 13.89
C ALA A 365 -20.04 10.60 13.67
N PHE A 366 -19.20 11.45 13.14
CA PHE A 366 -19.63 12.75 12.65
C PHE A 366 -20.07 12.62 11.19
N LYS A 367 -21.30 12.98 10.88
CA LYS A 367 -21.88 12.84 9.54
C LYS A 367 -22.24 14.18 8.93
N ILE A 368 -21.79 14.35 7.70
CA ILE A 368 -22.08 15.50 6.86
C ILE A 368 -22.95 15.07 5.70
N ASN A 369 -24.01 15.85 5.44
CA ASN A 369 -24.86 15.68 4.28
C ASN A 369 -24.45 16.69 3.20
N VAL A 370 -24.07 16.18 2.05
CA VAL A 370 -23.77 16.97 0.86
C VAL A 370 -24.97 16.86 -0.08
N THR A 371 -25.66 17.97 -0.32
CA THR A 371 -26.87 18.04 -1.14
C THR A 371 -26.65 19.02 -2.28
N ALA A 372 -27.55 19.00 -3.27
CA ALA A 372 -27.57 19.97 -4.34
C ALA A 372 -28.91 20.74 -4.34
N ALA A 373 -28.82 22.07 -4.41
CA ALA A 373 -29.96 22.91 -4.61
C ALA A 373 -29.67 24.04 -5.59
N SER A 374 -30.50 24.21 -6.58
CA SER A 374 -30.36 25.28 -7.59
C SER A 374 -29.01 25.29 -8.33
N GLY A 375 -28.48 24.10 -8.62
CA GLY A 375 -27.18 23.93 -9.30
C GLY A 375 -25.96 24.23 -8.43
N LYS A 376 -26.16 24.39 -7.13
CA LYS A 376 -25.08 24.57 -6.14
C LYS A 376 -25.06 23.40 -5.18
N VAL A 377 -23.89 22.98 -4.79
CA VAL A 377 -23.70 22.01 -3.74
C VAL A 377 -23.88 22.70 -2.38
N GLN A 378 -24.62 22.07 -1.50
CA GLN A 378 -24.89 22.54 -0.15
C GLN A 378 -24.44 21.49 0.86
N PHE A 379 -24.09 21.95 2.02
CA PHE A 379 -23.52 21.19 3.10
C PHE A 379 -24.35 21.42 4.37
N SER A 380 -24.65 20.34 5.09
CA SER A 380 -25.33 20.40 6.37
C SER A 380 -24.87 19.28 7.29
N GLN A 381 -24.86 19.55 8.59
CA GLN A 381 -24.61 18.53 9.59
C GLN A 381 -25.84 17.62 9.73
N ASP A 382 -25.63 16.31 9.81
CA ASP A 382 -26.69 15.38 10.19
C ASP A 382 -26.90 15.39 11.70
N THR A 383 -27.92 16.07 12.15
CA THR A 383 -28.26 16.20 13.56
C THR A 383 -28.81 14.91 14.18
N THR A 384 -29.20 13.92 13.39
CA THR A 384 -29.76 12.66 13.88
C THR A 384 -28.67 11.66 14.25
N THR A 385 -27.57 11.65 13.53
CA THR A 385 -26.42 10.76 13.77
C THR A 385 -25.49 11.29 14.85
N ASN A 386 -25.43 12.62 14.99
CA ASN A 386 -24.51 13.29 15.91
C ASN A 386 -25.08 13.49 17.33
N THR A 387 -26.23 12.87 17.63
CA THR A 387 -26.82 12.89 18.98
C THR A 387 -26.16 11.83 19.84
N GLY A 388 -25.20 12.18 20.64
CA GLY A 388 -24.52 11.28 21.57
C GLY A 388 -23.03 11.19 21.34
N ALA A 389 -22.51 11.94 20.38
CA ALA A 389 -21.09 12.19 20.30
C ALA A 389 -20.63 12.75 21.63
N GLY A 390 -19.66 12.09 22.25
CA GLY A 390 -18.94 12.67 23.36
C GLY A 390 -18.43 14.07 22.95
N SER A 391 -18.03 14.83 23.91
CA SER A 391 -17.63 16.23 23.76
C SER A 391 -16.39 16.47 22.90
N ASP A 392 -15.85 15.44 22.26
CA ASP A 392 -14.47 15.43 21.76
C ASP A 392 -14.34 15.73 20.25
N ILE A 393 -15.45 15.79 19.52
CA ILE A 393 -15.43 16.17 18.11
C ILE A 393 -16.12 17.52 17.91
N SER A 394 -15.37 18.54 17.54
CA SER A 394 -15.93 19.82 17.16
C SER A 394 -15.87 20.03 15.65
N LEU A 395 -17.00 20.37 15.04
CA LEU A 395 -17.03 20.86 13.67
C LEU A 395 -16.91 22.39 13.68
N SER A 396 -15.83 22.89 13.12
CA SER A 396 -15.70 24.31 12.84
C SER A 396 -15.96 24.56 11.36
N THR A 397 -17.05 25.26 11.04
CA THR A 397 -17.24 25.81 9.70
C THR A 397 -16.61 27.20 9.69
N LYS A 398 -15.52 27.33 8.95
CA LYS A 398 -14.94 28.63 8.68
C LYS A 398 -15.37 29.05 7.28
N SER A 399 -16.17 30.07 7.17
CA SER A 399 -16.38 30.78 5.92
C SER A 399 -15.43 31.97 5.91
N PRO A 400 -14.26 31.88 5.28
CA PRO A 400 -13.46 33.07 5.02
C PRO A 400 -14.12 33.76 3.84
N ASP A 401 -14.61 34.95 4.04
CA ASP A 401 -15.02 35.89 2.99
C ASP A 401 -16.22 35.50 2.09
N GLY A 402 -17.04 34.54 2.53
CA GLY A 402 -18.31 34.21 1.88
C GLY A 402 -18.24 33.36 0.63
N GLU A 403 -17.07 32.84 0.24
CA GLU A 403 -16.93 32.06 -0.99
C GLU A 403 -16.62 30.58 -0.78
N ASP A 404 -15.92 30.19 0.28
CA ASP A 404 -15.55 28.81 0.54
C ASP A 404 -16.02 28.31 1.90
N ASN A 405 -16.95 27.36 1.92
CA ASN A 405 -17.31 26.65 3.13
C ASN A 405 -16.30 25.52 3.36
N VAL A 406 -15.45 25.68 4.33
CA VAL A 406 -14.50 24.64 4.76
C VAL A 406 -14.97 24.08 6.09
N ALA A 407 -15.14 22.76 6.15
CA ALA A 407 -15.40 22.07 7.41
C ALA A 407 -14.10 21.47 7.94
N TYR A 408 -13.81 21.73 9.19
CA TYR A 408 -12.70 21.09 9.91
C TYR A 408 -13.28 20.19 10.98
N VAL A 409 -12.82 18.96 11.05
CA VAL A 409 -13.14 18.04 12.14
C VAL A 409 -11.91 17.98 13.03
N TYR A 410 -12.08 18.33 14.31
CA TYR A 410 -11.02 18.28 15.30
C TYR A 410 -11.36 17.20 16.32
N ASP A 411 -10.37 16.41 16.66
CA ASP A 411 -10.35 15.64 17.90
C ASP A 411 -9.77 16.55 18.99
N SER A 412 -10.50 16.77 20.06
CA SER A 412 -10.12 17.70 21.14
C SER A 412 -9.61 16.96 22.37
#